data_a23b09acef228aae5648b9576ce182ae
#
_entry.id   a23b09acef228aae5648b9576ce182ae
#
_cell.length_a   1.000
_cell.length_b   1.000
_cell.length_c   1.000
_cell.angle_alpha   90.00
_cell.angle_beta   90.00
_cell.angle_gamma   90.00
#
_symmetry.space_group_name_H-M   'P 1'
#
loop_
_entity.id
_entity.type
_entity.pdbx_description
1 polymer ?
#
loop_
_entity_poly.entity_id
_entity_poly.type
_entity_poly.pdbx_seq_one_letter_code
_entity_poly.pdbx_strand_id
1 'polypeptide(L)'
;MSEVLCEPNEVCNNNEILFKGLVASWLAFTALLVPSTYDRILPKLQGSAVAAGATCTGNGNNSCGVRWYTSKWDGWTGMEEQISVTDVLSVNLITTKHKGPVTSTTGGNSTSDPTAGSGDKSAQTTTTRKITTGDKAGASILTIGFAVGWVGLMAFMVIGG
;
A
#
# COMPACT_ATOMS: atom_id res chain seq x y z
N MET A 1 4.04 -16.66 5.02
CA MET A 1 4.79 -15.41 5.33
C MET A 1 5.06 -15.31 6.81
N SER A 2 6.22 -14.80 7.21
CA SER A 2 6.54 -14.49 8.61
C SER A 2 7.53 -13.34 8.65
N GLU A 3 7.45 -12.52 9.70
CA GLU A 3 8.46 -11.51 10.02
C GLU A 3 9.55 -12.16 10.88
N VAL A 4 10.71 -12.38 10.27
CA VAL A 4 11.76 -13.23 10.87
C VAL A 4 12.48 -12.59 12.05
N LEU A 5 12.41 -11.27 12.20
CA LEU A 5 13.13 -10.56 13.26
C LEU A 5 12.31 -10.46 14.54
N CYS A 6 11.03 -10.16 14.45
CA CYS A 6 10.22 -9.84 15.62
C CYS A 6 9.22 -10.94 16.03
N GLU A 7 8.62 -11.69 15.08
CA GLU A 7 7.62 -12.70 15.42
C GLU A 7 8.15 -13.84 16.32
N PRO A 8 9.35 -14.41 16.07
CA PRO A 8 9.86 -15.47 16.92
C PRO A 8 10.11 -15.03 18.37
N ASN A 9 10.41 -13.75 18.56
CA ASN A 9 10.76 -13.17 19.85
C ASN A 9 9.56 -12.43 20.51
N GLU A 10 8.42 -12.41 19.86
CA GLU A 10 7.20 -11.75 20.37
C GLU A 10 7.37 -10.23 20.65
N VAL A 11 8.17 -9.55 19.83
CA VAL A 11 8.51 -8.14 20.02
C VAL A 11 8.03 -7.25 18.86
N CYS A 12 7.18 -7.78 17.95
CA CYS A 12 6.62 -6.98 16.86
C CYS A 12 5.76 -5.84 17.41
N ASN A 13 5.94 -4.66 16.84
CA ASN A 13 5.00 -3.56 17.03
C ASN A 13 3.83 -3.64 16.03
N ASN A 14 2.79 -2.83 16.24
CA ASN A 14 1.58 -2.85 15.43
C ASN A 14 1.84 -2.66 13.93
N ASN A 15 2.78 -1.78 13.56
CA ASN A 15 3.12 -1.57 12.15
C ASN A 15 3.76 -2.81 11.52
N GLU A 16 4.65 -3.46 12.23
CA GLU A 16 5.33 -4.69 11.77
C GLU A 16 4.32 -5.82 11.56
N ILE A 17 3.34 -5.96 12.44
CA ILE A 17 2.25 -6.93 12.32
C ILE A 17 1.43 -6.68 11.04
N LEU A 18 1.14 -5.42 10.73
CA LEU A 18 0.35 -5.04 9.57
C LEU A 18 1.08 -5.26 8.24
N PHE A 19 2.40 -5.14 8.21
CA PHE A 19 3.17 -5.22 6.96
C PHE A 19 3.01 -6.53 6.22
N LYS A 20 2.74 -7.64 6.87
CA LYS A 20 2.49 -8.92 6.18
C LYS A 20 1.29 -8.87 5.25
N GLY A 21 0.21 -8.29 5.71
CA GLY A 21 -0.99 -8.08 4.89
C GLY A 21 -0.69 -7.18 3.69
N LEU A 22 0.00 -6.07 3.91
CA LEU A 22 0.41 -5.14 2.85
C LEU A 22 1.31 -5.82 1.82
N VAL A 23 2.30 -6.61 2.26
CA VAL A 23 3.18 -7.37 1.36
C VAL A 23 2.38 -8.38 0.53
N ALA A 24 1.40 -9.06 1.12
CA ALA A 24 0.51 -9.95 0.38
C ALA A 24 -0.25 -9.20 -0.73
N SER A 25 -0.79 -8.03 -0.41
CA SER A 25 -1.48 -7.17 -1.37
C SER A 25 -0.56 -6.70 -2.50
N TRP A 26 0.66 -6.26 -2.19
CA TRP A 26 1.64 -5.86 -3.21
C TRP A 26 2.07 -7.01 -4.11
N LEU A 27 2.25 -8.21 -3.56
CA LEU A 27 2.55 -9.40 -4.36
C LEU A 27 1.39 -9.75 -5.30
N ALA A 28 0.16 -9.63 -4.84
CA ALA A 28 -1.02 -9.83 -5.67
C ALA A 28 -1.07 -8.83 -6.84
N PHE A 29 -0.87 -7.54 -6.56
CA PHE A 29 -0.76 -6.51 -7.61
C PHE A 29 0.39 -6.81 -8.57
N THR A 30 1.54 -7.23 -8.07
CA THR A 30 2.67 -7.62 -8.93
C THR A 30 2.31 -8.77 -9.85
N ALA A 31 1.62 -9.78 -9.35
CA ALA A 31 1.18 -10.92 -10.15
C ALA A 31 0.19 -10.52 -11.27
N LEU A 32 -0.65 -9.50 -11.02
CA LEU A 32 -1.59 -8.99 -12.03
C LEU A 32 -0.92 -8.07 -13.05
N LEU A 33 0.05 -7.26 -12.63
CA LEU A 33 0.73 -6.31 -13.51
C LEU A 33 1.87 -6.95 -14.31
N VAL A 34 2.47 -8.02 -13.78
CA VAL A 34 3.58 -8.76 -14.39
C VAL A 34 3.20 -10.23 -14.47
N PRO A 35 2.43 -10.65 -15.49
CA PRO A 35 1.86 -12.00 -15.59
C PRO A 35 2.88 -13.14 -15.49
N SER A 36 4.13 -12.92 -15.90
CA SER A 36 5.20 -13.91 -15.76
C SER A 36 5.56 -14.28 -14.32
N THR A 37 5.12 -13.50 -13.34
CA THR A 37 5.34 -13.76 -11.91
C THR A 37 4.18 -14.52 -11.26
N TYR A 38 3.03 -14.63 -11.93
CA TYR A 38 1.79 -15.15 -11.36
C TYR A 38 1.95 -16.55 -10.79
N ASP A 39 2.48 -17.49 -11.58
CA ASP A 39 2.64 -18.89 -11.17
C ASP A 39 3.64 -19.08 -10.00
N ARG A 40 4.50 -18.12 -9.78
CA ARG A 40 5.45 -18.11 -8.66
C ARG A 40 4.87 -17.49 -7.39
N ILE A 41 4.02 -16.49 -7.54
CA ILE A 41 3.45 -15.72 -6.42
C ILE A 41 2.22 -16.41 -5.86
N LEU A 42 1.29 -16.86 -6.71
CA LEU A 42 0.01 -17.39 -6.27
C LEU A 42 0.12 -18.54 -5.25
N PRO A 43 0.96 -19.57 -5.44
CA PRO A 43 1.08 -20.65 -4.46
C PRO A 43 1.57 -20.16 -3.08
N LYS A 44 2.39 -19.10 -3.06
CA LYS A 44 2.89 -18.51 -1.81
C LYS A 44 1.80 -17.74 -1.07
N LEU A 45 0.95 -17.02 -1.80
CA LEU A 45 -0.22 -16.34 -1.23
C LEU A 45 -1.22 -17.36 -0.69
N GLN A 46 -1.51 -18.41 -1.44
CA GLN A 46 -2.42 -19.50 -1.03
C GLN A 46 -1.92 -20.20 0.24
N GLY A 47 -0.64 -20.60 0.26
CA GLY A 47 -0.05 -21.22 1.44
C GLY A 47 -0.06 -20.30 2.67
N SER A 48 0.15 -19.00 2.46
CA SER A 48 0.08 -18.00 3.55
C SER A 48 -1.36 -17.80 4.03
N ALA A 49 -2.35 -17.80 3.15
CA ALA A 49 -3.76 -17.67 3.52
C ALA A 49 -4.25 -18.87 4.35
N VAL A 50 -3.89 -20.10 3.95
CA VAL A 50 -4.19 -21.31 4.73
C VAL A 50 -3.55 -21.25 6.11
N ALA A 51 -2.28 -20.85 6.18
CA ALA A 51 -1.56 -20.74 7.43
C ALA A 51 -2.14 -19.64 8.34
N ALA A 52 -2.48 -18.49 7.78
CA ALA A 52 -3.12 -17.39 8.50
C ALA A 52 -4.51 -17.80 9.04
N GLY A 53 -5.35 -18.40 8.19
CA GLY A 53 -6.67 -18.87 8.58
C GLY A 53 -6.64 -19.91 9.71
N ALA A 54 -5.61 -20.75 9.74
CA ALA A 54 -5.43 -21.72 10.81
C ALA A 54 -5.17 -21.08 12.19
N THR A 55 -4.71 -19.83 12.24
CA THR A 55 -4.51 -19.10 13.49
C THR A 55 -5.79 -18.44 14.02
N CYS A 56 -6.89 -18.43 13.27
CA CYS A 56 -8.13 -17.73 13.64
C CYS A 56 -9.00 -18.57 14.57
N THR A 57 -8.47 -18.96 15.70
CA THR A 57 -9.14 -19.83 16.70
C THR A 57 -9.15 -19.20 18.10
N GLY A 58 -8.76 -17.94 18.21
CA GLY A 58 -8.57 -17.28 19.50
C GLY A 58 -9.83 -16.73 20.15
N ASN A 59 -9.78 -16.51 21.44
CA ASN A 59 -10.73 -15.78 22.28
C ASN A 59 -12.20 -16.24 22.19
N GLY A 60 -12.49 -17.42 21.64
CA GLY A 60 -13.86 -17.89 21.45
C GLY A 60 -14.67 -17.12 20.40
N ASN A 61 -14.06 -16.16 19.71
CA ASN A 61 -14.67 -15.31 18.67
C ASN A 61 -13.90 -15.35 17.33
N ASN A 62 -13.04 -16.36 17.15
CA ASN A 62 -12.19 -16.54 15.97
C ASN A 62 -11.16 -15.42 15.76
N SER A 63 -10.63 -14.85 16.86
CA SER A 63 -9.49 -13.92 16.77
C SER A 63 -8.31 -14.60 16.10
N CYS A 64 -7.68 -13.92 15.15
CA CYS A 64 -6.53 -14.42 14.40
C CYS A 64 -5.23 -13.98 15.09
N GLY A 65 -4.20 -14.84 14.99
CA GLY A 65 -2.88 -14.56 15.54
C GLY A 65 -1.90 -13.98 14.54
N VAL A 66 -0.72 -13.62 15.03
CA VAL A 66 0.39 -13.04 14.25
C VAL A 66 1.23 -14.13 13.58
N ARG A 67 1.58 -15.20 14.30
CA ARG A 67 2.53 -16.22 13.89
C ARG A 67 1.87 -17.32 13.06
N TRP A 68 1.67 -17.07 11.78
CA TRP A 68 0.95 -17.99 10.88
C TRP A 68 1.60 -19.37 10.75
N TYR A 69 2.90 -19.49 11.08
CA TYR A 69 3.60 -20.78 11.06
C TYR A 69 3.27 -21.70 12.23
N THR A 70 2.55 -21.23 13.25
CA THR A 70 2.17 -22.05 14.43
C THR A 70 0.96 -22.90 14.18
N SER A 71 0.18 -22.66 13.12
CA SER A 71 -1.07 -23.34 12.77
C SER A 71 -2.15 -23.31 13.87
N LYS A 72 -2.05 -22.40 14.81
CA LYS A 72 -3.00 -22.14 15.92
C LYS A 72 -2.85 -20.71 16.41
N TRP A 73 -3.84 -20.24 17.13
CA TRP A 73 -3.78 -18.94 17.78
C TRP A 73 -2.60 -18.87 18.77
N ASP A 74 -1.87 -17.79 18.72
CA ASP A 74 -0.62 -17.58 19.46
C ASP A 74 -0.76 -16.64 20.67
N GLY A 75 -1.99 -16.26 21.01
CA GLY A 75 -2.28 -15.38 22.14
C GLY A 75 -2.37 -13.89 21.79
N TRP A 76 -1.88 -13.51 20.61
CA TRP A 76 -1.98 -12.13 20.12
C TRP A 76 -3.30 -11.90 19.42
N THR A 77 -3.88 -10.72 19.62
CA THR A 77 -5.11 -10.31 18.96
C THR A 77 -5.22 -8.80 18.95
N GLY A 78 -5.66 -8.27 17.84
CA GLY A 78 -5.86 -6.85 17.64
C GLY A 78 -6.42 -6.57 16.25
N MET A 79 -6.53 -5.31 15.92
CA MET A 79 -7.00 -4.87 14.62
C MET A 79 -5.96 -5.21 13.53
N GLU A 80 -4.68 -5.09 13.83
CA GLU A 80 -3.57 -5.29 12.91
C GLU A 80 -3.47 -6.75 12.46
N GLU A 81 -3.66 -7.69 13.37
CA GLU A 81 -3.73 -9.13 13.09
C GLU A 81 -4.91 -9.45 12.18
N GLN A 82 -6.09 -8.92 12.50
CA GLN A 82 -7.30 -9.14 11.71
C GLN A 82 -7.16 -8.55 10.31
N ILE A 83 -6.61 -7.35 10.16
CA ILE A 83 -6.36 -6.72 8.86
C ILE A 83 -5.38 -7.56 8.05
N SER A 84 -4.24 -7.94 8.62
CA SER A 84 -3.23 -8.75 7.92
C SER A 84 -3.78 -10.08 7.42
N VAL A 85 -4.58 -10.76 8.24
CA VAL A 85 -5.22 -12.01 7.84
C VAL A 85 -6.30 -11.77 6.77
N THR A 86 -7.11 -10.73 6.92
CA THR A 86 -8.13 -10.37 5.93
C THR A 86 -7.48 -10.03 4.58
N ASP A 87 -6.37 -9.30 4.59
CA ASP A 87 -5.62 -8.97 3.37
C ASP A 87 -5.12 -10.23 2.67
N VAL A 88 -4.42 -11.13 3.38
CA VAL A 88 -3.88 -12.34 2.76
C VAL A 88 -4.97 -13.29 2.29
N LEU A 89 -6.13 -13.30 2.91
CA LEU A 89 -7.28 -14.08 2.43
C LEU A 89 -7.89 -13.44 1.18
N SER A 90 -8.13 -12.14 1.19
CA SER A 90 -8.78 -11.40 0.09
C SER A 90 -7.95 -11.39 -1.18
N VAL A 91 -6.62 -11.26 -1.08
CA VAL A 91 -5.74 -11.28 -2.27
C VAL A 91 -5.72 -12.62 -2.99
N ASN A 92 -6.17 -13.71 -2.38
CA ASN A 92 -6.34 -14.98 -3.04
C ASN A 92 -7.56 -15.05 -3.98
N LEU A 93 -8.40 -14.01 -3.98
CA LEU A 93 -9.45 -13.83 -4.97
C LEU A 93 -8.92 -13.35 -6.33
N ILE A 94 -7.63 -12.98 -6.43
CA ILE A 94 -7.02 -12.66 -7.72
C ILE A 94 -7.07 -13.87 -8.64
N THR A 95 -7.52 -13.65 -9.85
CA THR A 95 -7.50 -14.64 -10.91
C THR A 95 -7.05 -13.99 -12.21
N THR A 96 -6.46 -14.77 -13.11
CA THR A 96 -6.11 -14.31 -14.46
C THR A 96 -7.33 -13.88 -15.29
N LYS A 97 -8.54 -14.20 -14.82
CA LYS A 97 -9.80 -13.80 -15.46
C LYS A 97 -10.28 -12.42 -15.03
N HIS A 98 -9.80 -11.91 -13.92
CA HIS A 98 -10.14 -10.56 -13.50
C HIS A 98 -9.33 -9.55 -14.32
N LYS A 99 -9.98 -8.45 -14.69
CA LYS A 99 -9.25 -7.31 -15.26
C LYS A 99 -8.24 -6.86 -14.23
N GLY A 100 -7.01 -6.65 -14.68
CA GLY A 100 -5.96 -6.08 -13.85
C GLY A 100 -6.31 -4.67 -13.35
N PRO A 101 -5.48 -4.09 -12.50
CA PRO A 101 -5.64 -2.71 -12.07
C PRO A 101 -5.77 -1.78 -13.27
N VAL A 102 -6.56 -0.73 -13.10
CA VAL A 102 -6.76 0.28 -14.15
C VAL A 102 -5.43 0.98 -14.41
N THR A 103 -5.02 0.99 -15.63
CA THR A 103 -3.79 1.68 -16.09
C THR A 103 -4.18 2.92 -16.90
N SER A 104 -3.21 3.72 -17.29
CA SER A 104 -3.41 4.86 -18.20
C SER A 104 -4.00 4.48 -19.57
N THR A 105 -3.92 3.19 -19.92
CA THR A 105 -4.44 2.66 -21.20
C THR A 105 -5.70 1.81 -21.03
N THR A 106 -6.03 1.40 -19.81
CA THR A 106 -7.20 0.58 -19.48
C THR A 106 -8.12 1.28 -18.49
N GLY A 107 -7.98 2.60 -18.34
CA GLY A 107 -8.77 3.43 -17.43
C GLY A 107 -10.26 3.24 -17.60
N GLY A 108 -10.99 3.34 -16.51
CA GLY A 108 -12.44 3.26 -16.50
C GLY A 108 -13.10 4.58 -16.91
N ASN A 109 -14.39 4.51 -17.24
CA ASN A 109 -15.17 5.72 -17.48
C ASN A 109 -15.44 6.44 -16.16
N SER A 110 -15.08 7.72 -16.10
CA SER A 110 -15.51 8.63 -15.05
C SER A 110 -16.91 9.17 -15.39
N THR A 111 -17.77 9.33 -14.39
CA THR A 111 -19.07 9.99 -14.59
C THR A 111 -18.91 11.48 -14.87
N SER A 112 -17.87 12.10 -14.37
CA SER A 112 -17.56 13.53 -14.60
C SER A 112 -16.68 13.74 -15.85
N ASP A 113 -15.88 12.76 -16.22
CA ASP A 113 -15.12 12.74 -17.48
C ASP A 113 -15.06 11.31 -18.03
N PRO A 114 -16.02 10.92 -18.88
CA PRO A 114 -16.06 9.58 -19.48
C PRO A 114 -14.85 9.24 -20.34
N THR A 115 -14.04 10.23 -20.72
CA THR A 115 -12.84 10.06 -21.55
C THR A 115 -11.57 10.04 -20.72
N ALA A 116 -11.65 10.25 -19.40
CA ALA A 116 -10.51 10.20 -18.52
C ALA A 116 -9.81 8.84 -18.60
N GLY A 117 -8.54 8.86 -18.97
CA GLY A 117 -7.70 7.65 -19.09
C GLY A 117 -7.92 6.81 -20.34
N SER A 118 -8.88 7.15 -21.23
CA SER A 118 -9.09 6.47 -22.51
C SER A 118 -8.41 7.16 -23.70
N GLY A 119 -7.62 8.20 -23.42
CA GLY A 119 -7.02 9.02 -24.46
C GLY A 119 -5.99 8.26 -25.29
N ASP A 120 -6.18 8.26 -26.61
CA ASP A 120 -5.07 8.08 -27.55
C ASP A 120 -3.90 8.97 -27.08
N LYS A 121 -2.68 8.43 -27.13
CA LYS A 121 -1.45 9.17 -26.78
C LYS A 121 -1.26 10.48 -27.54
N SER A 122 -2.07 10.73 -28.55
CA SER A 122 -2.13 11.96 -29.34
C SER A 122 -3.05 13.05 -28.78
N ALA A 123 -3.93 12.73 -27.81
CA ALA A 123 -4.91 13.66 -27.24
C ALA A 123 -4.61 14.05 -25.80
N GLN A 124 -3.42 13.76 -25.28
CA GLN A 124 -2.94 14.45 -24.09
C GLN A 124 -2.57 15.89 -24.50
N THR A 125 -3.59 16.63 -24.90
CA THR A 125 -3.56 18.07 -24.73
C THR A 125 -3.56 18.28 -23.22
N THR A 126 -2.39 18.11 -22.61
CA THR A 126 -2.10 18.90 -21.45
C THR A 126 -2.42 20.31 -21.90
N THR A 127 -3.56 20.83 -21.48
CA THR A 127 -3.75 22.26 -21.39
C THR A 127 -2.67 22.72 -20.41
N THR A 128 -1.43 22.76 -20.91
CA THR A 128 -0.34 23.42 -20.25
C THR A 128 -0.76 24.87 -20.24
N ARG A 129 -1.48 25.25 -19.18
CA ARG A 129 -1.75 26.65 -18.88
C ARG A 129 -0.39 27.35 -19.04
N LYS A 130 -0.32 28.22 -20.04
CA LYS A 130 0.91 28.93 -20.35
C LYS A 130 1.34 29.65 -19.08
N ILE A 131 2.47 29.24 -18.51
CA ILE A 131 2.98 29.84 -17.28
C ILE A 131 3.21 31.32 -17.56
N THR A 132 2.45 32.17 -16.91
CA THR A 132 2.53 33.61 -17.06
C THR A 132 3.67 34.18 -16.21
N THR A 133 4.08 35.40 -16.50
CA THR A 133 5.05 36.12 -15.66
C THR A 133 4.55 36.27 -14.23
N GLY A 134 3.24 36.40 -14.02
CA GLY A 134 2.61 36.42 -12.69
C GLY A 134 2.75 35.10 -11.94
N ASP A 135 2.58 33.97 -12.63
CA ASP A 135 2.76 32.65 -12.00
C ASP A 135 4.21 32.42 -11.54
N LYS A 136 5.18 32.90 -12.35
CA LYS A 136 6.61 32.83 -12.00
C LYS A 136 6.95 33.75 -10.81
N ALA A 137 6.44 34.98 -10.81
CA ALA A 137 6.64 35.93 -9.71
C ALA A 137 6.01 35.40 -8.41
N GLY A 138 4.78 34.87 -8.47
CA GLY A 138 4.11 34.28 -7.32
C GLY A 138 4.88 33.09 -6.74
N ALA A 139 5.32 32.18 -7.61
CA ALA A 139 6.13 31.02 -7.21
C ALA A 139 7.45 31.46 -6.55
N SER A 140 8.14 32.46 -7.13
CA SER A 140 9.40 32.97 -6.59
C SER A 140 9.22 33.60 -5.20
N ILE A 141 8.18 34.41 -5.02
CA ILE A 141 7.88 35.05 -3.73
C ILE A 141 7.59 33.98 -2.66
N LEU A 142 6.77 32.98 -2.97
CA LEU A 142 6.46 31.89 -2.06
C LEU A 142 7.70 31.07 -1.70
N THR A 143 8.54 30.75 -2.68
CA THR A 143 9.77 29.99 -2.44
C THR A 143 10.75 30.75 -1.58
N ILE A 144 10.95 32.03 -1.83
CA ILE A 144 11.85 32.87 -1.03
C ILE A 144 11.30 33.03 0.40
N GLY A 145 10.01 33.31 0.55
CA GLY A 145 9.35 33.39 1.85
C GLY A 145 9.49 32.13 2.67
N PHE A 146 9.29 30.99 2.04
CA PHE A 146 9.44 29.69 2.68
C PHE A 146 10.91 29.40 3.08
N ALA A 147 11.86 29.69 2.19
CA ALA A 147 13.28 29.49 2.46
C ALA A 147 13.78 30.41 3.60
N VAL A 148 13.39 31.68 3.61
CA VAL A 148 13.75 32.60 4.68
C VAL A 148 13.12 32.20 6.01
N GLY A 149 11.86 31.76 6.00
CA GLY A 149 11.18 31.23 7.19
C GLY A 149 11.88 30.01 7.77
N TRP A 150 12.30 29.08 6.91
CA TRP A 150 13.04 27.88 7.32
C TRP A 150 14.41 28.22 7.92
N VAL A 151 15.17 29.11 7.26
CA VAL A 151 16.48 29.54 7.75
C VAL A 151 16.33 30.30 9.08
N GLY A 152 15.32 31.17 9.20
CA GLY A 152 15.01 31.85 10.44
C GLY A 152 14.67 30.90 11.59
N LEU A 153 13.83 29.88 11.32
CA LEU A 153 13.49 28.86 12.30
C LEU A 153 14.71 28.06 12.74
N MET A 154 15.54 27.64 11.79
CA MET A 154 16.79 26.92 12.10
C MET A 154 17.75 27.80 12.92
N ALA A 155 17.95 29.08 12.56
CA ALA A 155 18.77 29.99 13.31
C ALA A 155 18.22 30.18 14.73
N PHE A 156 16.91 30.35 14.88
CA PHE A 156 16.26 30.47 16.19
C PHE A 156 16.51 29.24 17.07
N MET A 157 16.38 28.02 16.50
CA MET A 157 16.64 26.79 17.25
C MET A 157 18.10 26.58 17.65
N VAL A 158 19.05 27.12 16.86
CA VAL A 158 20.48 26.95 17.13
C VAL A 158 21.01 28.03 18.11
N ILE A 159 20.46 29.24 18.04
CA ILE A 159 20.99 30.41 18.82
C ILE A 159 20.12 30.66 20.05
N GLY A 160 18.83 30.31 20.02
CA GLY A 160 17.85 30.61 21.07
C GLY A 160 17.51 29.43 22.00
N GLY A 161 18.22 28.30 21.87
CA GLY A 161 18.05 27.11 22.71
C GLY A 161 19.08 27.01 23.82
#